data_d7388b5fc1f65fa9fadc660a58c562ab
#
_entry.id   d7388b5fc1f65fa9fadc660a58c562ab
#
_cell.length_a   1.000
_cell.length_b   1.000
_cell.length_c   1.000
_cell.angle_alpha   90.00
_cell.angle_beta   90.00
_cell.angle_gamma   90.00
#
_symmetry.space_group_name_H-M   'P 1'
#
loop_
_entity.id
_entity.type
_entity.pdbx_description
1 polymer ?
#
loop_
_entity_poly.entity_id
_entity_poly.type
_entity_poly.pdbx_seq_one_letter_code
_entity_poly.pdbx_strand_id
1 'polypeptide(L)'
;MRITKYTHSCVRLEHDGRVLVIDPGTWSEPRALVGADAVLVSHEHVDHIDVLRLAGLGVPVFVPEGAALPDLAPLPVTRVRPGERFTAAGIEVTAVGGRHATIHDGQPDCANLGYLVADAVYHPGDSLHPPGRPLRTLLVPAQASWLKLTEAIDFATGIGAPEVFPIHDAQLNERGLASVNGWFGETVPGYRYLAPGQTA
;
A
#
# COMPACT_ATOMS: atom_id res chain seq x y z
N MET A 1 4.89 -9.10 13.57
CA MET A 1 5.28 -8.23 12.43
C MET A 1 5.23 -6.81 12.92
N ARG A 2 6.28 -6.02 12.71
CA ARG A 2 6.35 -4.60 13.02
C ARG A 2 6.01 -3.79 11.78
N ILE A 3 5.12 -2.80 11.90
CA ILE A 3 4.64 -1.99 10.79
C ILE A 3 5.09 -0.55 11.00
N THR A 4 5.85 0.02 10.07
CA THR A 4 6.23 1.43 10.09
C THR A 4 5.62 2.12 8.89
N LYS A 5 4.73 3.11 9.13
CA LYS A 5 4.17 3.96 8.07
C LYS A 5 5.18 5.05 7.70
N TYR A 6 5.28 5.30 6.40
CA TYR A 6 5.98 6.45 5.84
C TYR A 6 5.00 7.36 5.09
N THR A 7 5.50 8.40 4.43
CA THR A 7 4.62 9.33 3.73
C THR A 7 3.82 8.62 2.63
N HIS A 8 2.56 8.99 2.53
CA HIS A 8 1.58 8.50 1.54
C HIS A 8 1.23 7.03 1.76
N SER A 9 1.46 6.20 0.76
CA SER A 9 1.12 4.76 0.78
C SER A 9 2.31 3.88 1.18
N CYS A 10 3.48 4.48 1.46
CA CYS A 10 4.67 3.71 1.77
C CYS A 10 4.61 3.09 3.17
N VAL A 11 4.73 1.77 3.23
CA VAL A 11 4.73 0.99 4.47
C VAL A 11 5.89 0.01 4.49
N ARG A 12 6.62 0.00 5.60
CA ARG A 12 7.70 -0.94 5.88
C ARG A 12 7.23 -1.99 6.87
N LEU A 13 7.39 -3.26 6.52
CA LEU A 13 7.06 -4.42 7.32
C LEU A 13 8.36 -5.13 7.73
N GLU A 14 8.52 -5.39 9.02
CA GLU A 14 9.67 -6.13 9.55
C GLU A 14 9.17 -7.38 10.28
N HIS A 15 9.70 -8.55 9.85
CA HIS A 15 9.30 -9.84 10.36
C HIS A 15 10.48 -10.81 10.34
N ASP A 16 10.82 -11.41 11.48
CA ASP A 16 11.90 -12.38 11.64
C ASP A 16 13.26 -11.93 11.02
N GLY A 17 13.59 -10.65 11.25
CA GLY A 17 14.82 -10.05 10.75
C GLY A 17 14.80 -9.71 9.26
N ARG A 18 13.69 -9.88 8.58
CA ARG A 18 13.47 -9.53 7.17
C ARG A 18 12.68 -8.22 7.04
N VAL A 19 12.95 -7.52 5.95
CA VAL A 19 12.37 -6.23 5.65
C VAL A 19 11.68 -6.24 4.29
N LEU A 20 10.38 -6.02 4.29
CA LEU A 20 9.55 -5.87 3.09
C LEU A 20 9.00 -4.45 3.06
N VAL A 21 9.12 -3.75 1.93
CA VAL A 21 8.58 -2.39 1.77
C VAL A 21 7.51 -2.40 0.69
N ILE A 22 6.37 -1.76 0.96
CA ILE A 22 5.25 -1.63 0.03
C ILE A 22 5.15 -0.16 -0.40
N ASP A 23 4.98 0.09 -1.69
CA ASP A 23 4.74 1.37 -2.33
C ASP A 23 5.72 2.49 -1.92
N PRO A 24 7.04 2.30 -2.08
CA PRO A 24 8.03 3.34 -1.84
C PRO A 24 8.07 4.34 -3.00
N GLY A 25 7.02 5.15 -3.16
CA GLY A 25 6.89 6.18 -4.19
C GLY A 25 7.79 7.39 -3.96
N THR A 26 7.77 8.32 -4.92
CA THR A 26 8.63 9.51 -4.92
C THR A 26 8.38 10.44 -3.73
N TRP A 27 7.20 10.37 -3.10
CA TRP A 27 6.85 11.19 -1.94
C TRP A 27 7.31 10.57 -0.60
N SER A 28 7.72 9.30 -0.62
CA SER A 28 8.16 8.61 0.60
C SER A 28 9.61 8.91 0.96
N GLU A 29 9.92 8.76 2.24
CA GLU A 29 11.28 8.97 2.74
C GLU A 29 12.22 7.85 2.30
N PRO A 30 13.44 8.17 1.81
CA PRO A 30 14.44 7.17 1.40
C PRO A 30 14.78 6.16 2.51
N ARG A 31 14.67 6.55 3.78
CA ARG A 31 14.94 5.68 4.94
C ARG A 31 14.00 4.48 5.04
N ALA A 32 12.81 4.53 4.39
CA ALA A 32 11.91 3.38 4.32
C ALA A 32 12.59 2.13 3.72
N LEU A 33 13.52 2.36 2.79
CA LEU A 33 14.22 1.32 2.02
C LEU A 33 15.53 0.84 2.65
N VAL A 34 15.97 1.42 3.76
CA VAL A 34 17.23 1.00 4.40
C VAL A 34 17.15 -0.46 4.85
N GLY A 35 18.03 -1.31 4.28
CA GLY A 35 18.06 -2.74 4.57
C GLY A 35 16.84 -3.52 4.07
N ALA A 36 16.11 -3.01 3.09
CA ALA A 36 15.02 -3.75 2.45
C ALA A 36 15.55 -5.03 1.77
N ASP A 37 14.87 -6.14 1.99
CA ASP A 37 15.15 -7.43 1.32
C ASP A 37 14.30 -7.59 0.05
N ALA A 38 13.14 -6.96 -0.03
CA ALA A 38 12.27 -6.93 -1.21
C ALA A 38 11.31 -5.73 -1.18
N VAL A 39 10.74 -5.39 -2.35
CA VAL A 39 9.77 -4.31 -2.51
C VAL A 39 8.53 -4.86 -3.23
N LEU A 40 7.34 -4.48 -2.75
CA LEU A 40 6.07 -4.68 -3.44
C LEU A 40 5.57 -3.32 -3.95
N VAL A 41 5.07 -3.28 -5.17
CA VAL A 41 4.50 -2.08 -5.78
C VAL A 41 3.08 -2.40 -6.23
N SER A 42 2.10 -1.69 -5.69
CA SER A 42 0.69 -1.92 -6.02
C SER A 42 0.36 -1.55 -7.46
N HIS A 43 0.93 -0.46 -7.98
CA HIS A 43 0.78 0.00 -9.37
C HIS A 43 1.88 1.01 -9.76
N GLU A 44 1.90 1.44 -11.03
CA GLU A 44 2.98 2.22 -11.61
C GLU A 44 2.96 3.73 -11.36
N HIS A 45 1.99 4.30 -10.63
CA HIS A 45 1.98 5.74 -10.37
C HIS A 45 3.18 6.18 -9.52
N VAL A 46 3.70 7.35 -9.80
CA VAL A 46 4.95 7.86 -9.21
C VAL A 46 4.91 8.04 -7.69
N ASP A 47 3.75 8.22 -7.13
CA ASP A 47 3.51 8.30 -5.68
C ASP A 47 3.53 6.90 -4.99
N HIS A 48 3.53 5.81 -5.78
CA HIS A 48 3.66 4.42 -5.31
C HIS A 48 4.98 3.76 -5.73
N ILE A 49 5.65 4.26 -6.77
CA ILE A 49 6.96 3.76 -7.19
C ILE A 49 7.95 4.87 -7.49
N ASP A 50 9.16 4.78 -6.96
CA ASP A 50 10.32 5.57 -7.37
C ASP A 50 11.32 4.66 -8.09
N VAL A 51 11.19 4.55 -9.42
CA VAL A 51 12.00 3.67 -10.27
C VAL A 51 13.49 3.95 -10.12
N LEU A 52 13.89 5.23 -10.08
CA LEU A 52 15.30 5.61 -9.98
C LEU A 52 15.91 5.23 -8.63
N ARG A 53 15.14 5.40 -7.56
CA ARG A 53 15.58 5.01 -6.21
C ARG A 53 15.67 3.50 -6.07
N LEU A 54 14.71 2.76 -6.63
CA LEU A 54 14.68 1.30 -6.58
C LEU A 54 15.80 0.66 -7.41
N ALA A 55 16.14 1.21 -8.55
CA ALA A 55 17.22 0.70 -9.40
C ALA A 55 18.57 0.61 -8.67
N GLY A 56 18.82 1.52 -7.71
CA GLY A 56 20.04 1.53 -6.89
C GLY A 56 20.09 0.50 -5.77
N LEU A 57 18.98 -0.19 -5.47
CA LEU A 57 18.92 -1.10 -4.32
C LEU A 57 19.38 -2.53 -4.62
N GLY A 58 19.18 -3.00 -5.85
CA GLY A 58 19.53 -4.38 -6.25
C GLY A 58 18.69 -5.47 -5.58
N VAL A 59 17.53 -5.14 -4.99
CA VAL A 59 16.60 -6.10 -4.36
C VAL A 59 15.44 -6.44 -5.29
N PRO A 60 14.81 -7.62 -5.16
CA PRO A 60 13.63 -7.98 -5.95
C PRO A 60 12.51 -6.97 -5.79
N VAL A 61 11.90 -6.55 -6.92
CA VAL A 61 10.74 -5.65 -6.97
C VAL A 61 9.57 -6.39 -7.61
N PHE A 62 8.49 -6.56 -6.87
CA PHE A 62 7.28 -7.24 -7.35
C PHE A 62 6.26 -6.19 -7.79
N VAL A 63 5.74 -6.34 -9.01
CA VAL A 63 4.79 -5.39 -9.61
C VAL A 63 3.64 -6.14 -10.29
N PRO A 64 2.48 -5.51 -10.51
CA PRO A 64 1.41 -6.12 -11.31
C PRO A 64 1.90 -6.53 -12.71
N GLU A 65 1.43 -7.68 -13.22
CA GLU A 65 1.76 -8.14 -14.58
C GLU A 65 1.43 -7.08 -15.64
N GLY A 66 0.32 -6.34 -15.47
CA GLY A 66 -0.11 -5.28 -16.39
C GLY A 66 0.52 -3.92 -16.17
N ALA A 67 1.43 -3.75 -15.20
CA ALA A 67 2.04 -2.45 -14.92
C ALA A 67 2.90 -1.94 -16.08
N ALA A 68 2.66 -0.69 -16.48
CA ALA A 68 3.39 0.02 -17.53
C ALA A 68 4.56 0.82 -16.93
N LEU A 69 5.61 0.13 -16.51
CA LEU A 69 6.76 0.79 -15.89
C LEU A 69 7.56 1.60 -16.91
N PRO A 70 7.99 2.83 -16.55
CA PRO A 70 8.87 3.62 -17.39
C PRO A 70 10.25 2.97 -17.51
N ASP A 71 10.82 2.99 -18.71
CA ASP A 71 12.19 2.49 -18.96
C ASP A 71 13.24 3.54 -18.54
N LEU A 72 13.28 3.85 -17.25
CA LEU A 72 14.18 4.87 -16.68
C LEU A 72 15.49 4.26 -16.16
N ALA A 73 15.44 3.00 -15.71
CA ALA A 73 16.59 2.28 -15.17
C ALA A 73 16.27 0.78 -15.05
N PRO A 74 17.29 -0.10 -15.11
CA PRO A 74 17.08 -1.53 -14.93
C PRO A 74 16.62 -1.85 -13.50
N LEU A 75 15.49 -2.54 -13.37
CA LEU A 75 14.95 -3.04 -12.12
C LEU A 75 14.89 -4.57 -12.14
N PRO A 76 15.23 -5.26 -11.05
CA PRO A 76 15.00 -6.71 -10.92
C PRO A 76 13.53 -7.01 -10.67
N VAL A 77 12.69 -6.81 -11.69
CA VAL A 77 11.23 -6.87 -11.61
C VAL A 77 10.73 -8.31 -11.73
N THR A 78 9.87 -8.71 -10.79
CA THR A 78 9.02 -9.90 -10.89
C THR A 78 7.58 -9.44 -11.10
N ARG A 79 6.94 -9.91 -12.18
CA ARG A 79 5.55 -9.60 -12.49
C ARG A 79 4.62 -10.61 -11.83
N VAL A 80 3.58 -10.09 -11.13
CA VAL A 80 2.65 -10.86 -10.31
C VAL A 80 1.23 -10.70 -10.85
N ARG A 81 0.46 -11.79 -10.81
CA ARG A 81 -0.95 -11.82 -11.23
C ARG A 81 -1.92 -11.72 -10.06
N PRO A 82 -3.14 -11.21 -10.29
CA PRO A 82 -4.21 -11.33 -9.30
C PRO A 82 -4.42 -12.78 -8.85
N GLY A 83 -4.57 -13.00 -7.54
CA GLY A 83 -4.74 -14.31 -6.92
C GLY A 83 -3.45 -15.12 -6.73
N GLU A 84 -2.32 -14.65 -7.22
CA GLU A 84 -1.05 -15.35 -7.09
C GLU A 84 -0.55 -15.32 -5.63
N ARG A 85 0.01 -16.45 -5.19
CA ARG A 85 0.75 -16.58 -3.92
C ARG A 85 2.23 -16.72 -4.22
N PHE A 86 3.04 -15.93 -3.54
CA PHE A 86 4.49 -15.92 -3.72
C PHE A 86 5.20 -15.56 -2.41
N THR A 87 6.53 -15.64 -2.43
CA THR A 87 7.36 -15.26 -1.28
C THR A 87 8.18 -14.01 -1.64
N ALA A 88 8.11 -12.98 -0.81
CA ALA A 88 8.93 -11.78 -0.89
C ALA A 88 9.61 -11.54 0.45
N ALA A 89 10.92 -11.32 0.46
CA ALA A 89 11.71 -11.19 1.71
C ALA A 89 11.56 -12.38 2.67
N GLY A 90 11.29 -13.59 2.17
CA GLY A 90 11.01 -14.76 3.01
C GLY A 90 9.60 -14.77 3.65
N ILE A 91 8.73 -13.80 3.32
CA ILE A 91 7.37 -13.66 3.85
C ILE A 91 6.38 -14.08 2.76
N GLU A 92 5.35 -14.85 3.14
CA GLU A 92 4.27 -15.20 2.20
C GLU A 92 3.40 -13.99 1.88
N VAL A 93 3.09 -13.80 0.60
CA VAL A 93 2.26 -12.72 0.07
C VAL A 93 1.21 -13.30 -0.87
N THR A 94 -0.02 -12.82 -0.74
CA THR A 94 -1.09 -13.09 -1.72
C THR A 94 -1.44 -11.79 -2.42
N ALA A 95 -1.38 -11.77 -3.75
CA ALA A 95 -1.85 -10.66 -4.58
C ALA A 95 -3.37 -10.68 -4.71
N VAL A 96 -4.03 -9.56 -4.48
CA VAL A 96 -5.49 -9.45 -4.45
C VAL A 96 -5.96 -8.33 -5.38
N GLY A 97 -7.12 -8.49 -6.00
CA GLY A 97 -7.71 -7.49 -6.90
C GLY A 97 -7.15 -7.58 -8.32
N GLY A 98 -6.71 -6.50 -8.90
CA GLY A 98 -6.15 -6.47 -10.26
C GLY A 98 -6.32 -5.13 -10.99
N ARG A 99 -7.12 -4.21 -10.46
CA ARG A 99 -7.44 -2.93 -11.11
C ARG A 99 -7.44 -1.76 -10.13
N HIS A 100 -6.87 -0.65 -10.59
CA HIS A 100 -6.95 0.65 -9.93
C HIS A 100 -8.40 1.20 -9.96
N ALA A 101 -8.80 1.91 -8.90
CA ALA A 101 -10.09 2.58 -8.86
C ALA A 101 -10.19 3.68 -9.93
N THR A 102 -11.37 3.86 -10.50
CA THR A 102 -11.59 4.82 -11.59
C THR A 102 -11.77 6.22 -11.05
N ILE A 103 -11.01 7.20 -11.56
CA ILE A 103 -11.14 8.62 -11.24
C ILE A 103 -12.28 9.23 -12.06
N HIS A 104 -12.32 8.97 -13.38
CA HIS A 104 -13.34 9.46 -14.30
C HIS A 104 -13.52 8.52 -15.49
N ASP A 105 -14.66 8.64 -16.18
CA ASP A 105 -14.92 7.88 -17.41
C ASP A 105 -13.89 8.21 -18.50
N GLY A 106 -13.41 7.17 -19.21
CA GLY A 106 -12.39 7.31 -20.25
C GLY A 106 -10.93 7.35 -19.75
N GLN A 107 -10.70 7.21 -18.45
CA GLN A 107 -9.36 7.00 -17.92
C GLN A 107 -8.76 5.70 -18.48
N PRO A 108 -7.46 5.69 -18.87
CA PRO A 108 -6.76 4.46 -19.23
C PRO A 108 -6.82 3.44 -18.11
N ASP A 109 -6.88 2.17 -18.46
CA ASP A 109 -6.82 1.08 -17.48
C ASP A 109 -5.45 1.03 -16.81
N CYS A 110 -5.43 0.86 -15.50
CA CYS A 110 -4.22 0.75 -14.70
C CYS A 110 -4.33 -0.51 -13.82
N ALA A 111 -3.34 -1.38 -13.92
CA ALA A 111 -3.28 -2.57 -13.08
C ALA A 111 -2.92 -2.17 -11.64
N ASN A 112 -3.69 -2.64 -10.64
CA ASN A 112 -3.41 -2.46 -9.23
C ASN A 112 -3.55 -3.78 -8.50
N LEU A 113 -2.56 -4.14 -7.67
CA LEU A 113 -2.64 -5.26 -6.75
C LEU A 113 -2.67 -4.78 -5.32
N GLY A 114 -3.65 -5.27 -4.56
CA GLY A 114 -3.55 -5.30 -3.12
C GLY A 114 -2.65 -6.44 -2.68
N TYR A 115 -1.93 -6.27 -1.59
CA TYR A 115 -1.05 -7.30 -1.02
C TYR A 115 -1.50 -7.69 0.37
N LEU A 116 -1.86 -8.98 0.53
CA LEU A 116 -2.10 -9.60 1.82
C LEU A 116 -0.80 -10.30 2.26
N VAL A 117 -0.13 -9.75 3.26
CA VAL A 117 1.19 -10.17 3.74
C VAL A 117 1.02 -11.04 4.99
N ALA A 118 1.57 -12.25 4.98
CA ALA A 118 1.52 -13.24 6.06
C ALA A 118 0.09 -13.52 6.55
N ASP A 119 -0.91 -13.45 5.67
CA ASP A 119 -2.34 -13.54 6.01
C ASP A 119 -2.78 -12.57 7.15
N ALA A 120 -2.01 -11.54 7.44
CA ALA A 120 -2.19 -10.66 8.59
C ALA A 120 -2.33 -9.17 8.27
N VAL A 121 -1.55 -8.65 7.32
CA VAL A 121 -1.55 -7.22 6.94
C VAL A 121 -2.03 -7.07 5.51
N TYR A 122 -3.02 -6.21 5.27
CA TYR A 122 -3.52 -5.94 3.93
C TYR A 122 -3.30 -4.50 3.51
N HIS A 123 -2.62 -4.33 2.38
CA HIS A 123 -2.41 -3.07 1.69
C HIS A 123 -3.15 -3.11 0.35
N PRO A 124 -4.24 -2.36 0.14
CA PRO A 124 -5.08 -2.46 -1.05
C PRO A 124 -4.48 -1.77 -2.30
N GLY A 125 -3.41 -0.97 -2.14
CA GLY A 125 -3.04 0.01 -3.17
C GLY A 125 -4.14 1.04 -3.37
N ASP A 126 -4.37 1.43 -4.61
CA ASP A 126 -5.42 2.40 -5.00
C ASP A 126 -6.69 1.70 -5.43
N SER A 127 -7.25 0.92 -4.50
CA SER A 127 -8.55 0.27 -4.65
C SER A 127 -9.22 0.02 -3.30
N LEU A 128 -10.52 -0.28 -3.34
CA LEU A 128 -11.29 -0.80 -2.21
C LEU A 128 -11.64 -2.28 -2.41
N HIS A 129 -10.78 -3.03 -3.10
CA HIS A 129 -11.00 -4.46 -3.29
C HIS A 129 -10.76 -5.21 -1.97
N PRO A 130 -11.75 -5.98 -1.46
CA PRO A 130 -11.59 -6.66 -0.17
C PRO A 130 -10.65 -7.87 -0.29
N PRO A 131 -9.91 -8.22 0.77
CA PRO A 131 -8.95 -9.34 0.76
C PRO A 131 -9.61 -10.73 0.73
N GLY A 132 -10.94 -10.82 0.88
CA GLY A 132 -11.70 -12.06 0.83
C GLY A 132 -11.53 -12.98 2.05
N ARG A 133 -10.86 -12.52 3.10
CA ARG A 133 -10.64 -13.27 4.35
C ARG A 133 -10.40 -12.34 5.53
N PRO A 134 -10.59 -12.80 6.77
CA PRO A 134 -10.22 -12.06 7.97
C PRO A 134 -8.72 -11.77 8.01
N LEU A 135 -8.34 -10.63 8.57
CA LEU A 135 -6.96 -10.21 8.76
C LEU A 135 -6.81 -9.40 10.07
N ARG A 136 -5.58 -9.18 10.49
CA ARG A 136 -5.29 -8.43 11.71
C ARG A 136 -5.24 -6.92 11.46
N THR A 137 -4.55 -6.49 10.40
CA THR A 137 -4.26 -5.08 10.15
C THR A 137 -4.65 -4.68 8.74
N LEU A 138 -5.53 -3.68 8.63
CA LEU A 138 -5.89 -3.05 7.37
C LEU A 138 -5.14 -1.71 7.22
N LEU A 139 -4.55 -1.51 6.07
CA LEU A 139 -4.07 -0.20 5.62
C LEU A 139 -5.15 0.40 4.72
N VAL A 140 -5.84 1.46 5.17
CA VAL A 140 -7.00 2.02 4.46
C VAL A 140 -6.62 3.31 3.73
N PRO A 141 -6.90 3.45 2.42
CA PRO A 141 -6.75 4.73 1.73
C PRO A 141 -7.60 5.81 2.40
N ALA A 142 -6.98 6.94 2.78
CA ALA A 142 -7.65 8.01 3.52
C ALA A 142 -8.16 9.14 2.63
N GLN A 143 -7.52 9.34 1.47
CA GLN A 143 -7.89 10.36 0.49
C GLN A 143 -7.35 9.99 -0.88
N ALA A 144 -8.14 10.18 -1.93
CA ALA A 144 -7.70 10.09 -3.33
C ALA A 144 -8.74 10.80 -4.22
N SER A 145 -8.36 11.12 -5.47
CA SER A 145 -9.29 11.71 -6.45
C SER A 145 -10.43 10.76 -6.85
N TRP A 146 -10.24 9.46 -6.67
CA TRP A 146 -11.22 8.42 -6.95
C TRP A 146 -12.06 8.01 -5.71
N LEU A 147 -11.75 8.54 -4.52
CA LEU A 147 -12.26 8.04 -3.23
C LEU A 147 -13.21 9.05 -2.58
N LYS A 148 -14.36 8.58 -2.13
CA LYS A 148 -15.17 9.29 -1.14
C LYS A 148 -14.88 8.75 0.25
N LEU A 149 -14.82 9.63 1.25
CA LEU A 149 -14.55 9.24 2.63
C LEU A 149 -15.52 8.16 3.15
N THR A 150 -16.81 8.26 2.78
CA THR A 150 -17.80 7.24 3.16
C THR A 150 -17.44 5.85 2.60
N GLU A 151 -16.94 5.76 1.38
CA GLU A 151 -16.55 4.49 0.76
C GLU A 151 -15.35 3.86 1.49
N ALA A 152 -14.39 4.68 1.95
CA ALA A 152 -13.26 4.22 2.74
C ALA A 152 -13.69 3.73 4.14
N ILE A 153 -14.64 4.43 4.78
CA ILE A 153 -15.23 4.03 6.06
C ILE A 153 -15.99 2.71 5.91
N ASP A 154 -16.86 2.60 4.90
CA ASP A 154 -17.64 1.39 4.62
C ASP A 154 -16.72 0.19 4.31
N PHE A 155 -15.64 0.42 3.57
CA PHE A 155 -14.62 -0.60 3.29
C PHE A 155 -13.95 -1.08 4.57
N ALA A 156 -13.47 -0.15 5.41
CA ALA A 156 -12.79 -0.50 6.66
C ALA A 156 -13.71 -1.22 7.65
N THR A 157 -14.95 -0.74 7.81
CA THR A 157 -15.95 -1.36 8.69
C THR A 157 -16.40 -2.73 8.17
N GLY A 158 -16.55 -2.87 6.84
CA GLY A 158 -16.90 -4.14 6.20
C GLY A 158 -15.84 -5.23 6.35
N ILE A 159 -14.55 -4.85 6.38
CA ILE A 159 -13.45 -5.77 6.66
C ILE A 159 -13.39 -6.13 8.15
N GLY A 160 -13.61 -5.16 9.04
CA GLY A 160 -13.63 -5.36 10.48
C GLY A 160 -12.29 -5.81 11.07
N ALA A 161 -11.17 -5.30 10.54
CA ALA A 161 -9.84 -5.60 11.06
C ALA A 161 -9.66 -5.01 12.46
N PRO A 162 -9.02 -5.73 13.41
CA PRO A 162 -8.74 -5.22 14.76
C PRO A 162 -7.84 -3.98 14.79
N GLU A 163 -6.99 -3.81 13.78
CA GLU A 163 -6.10 -2.66 13.64
C GLU A 163 -6.30 -2.04 12.25
N VAL A 164 -6.51 -0.72 12.21
CA VAL A 164 -6.71 0.02 10.95
C VAL A 164 -5.82 1.26 10.96
N PHE A 165 -4.94 1.39 9.96
CA PHE A 165 -4.05 2.54 9.79
C PHE A 165 -4.28 3.20 8.45
N PRO A 166 -4.30 4.56 8.38
CA PRO A 166 -4.47 5.24 7.10
C PRO A 166 -3.20 5.21 6.27
N ILE A 167 -3.39 5.10 4.97
CA ILE A 167 -2.42 5.36 3.91
C ILE A 167 -3.00 6.36 2.92
N HIS A 168 -2.27 6.73 1.88
CA HIS A 168 -2.72 7.63 0.82
C HIS A 168 -3.19 9.00 1.34
N ASP A 169 -2.41 9.61 2.24
CA ASP A 169 -2.77 10.80 3.00
C ASP A 169 -1.93 12.06 2.69
N ALA A 170 -0.91 11.95 1.84
CA ALA A 170 0.04 13.07 1.62
C ALA A 170 -0.55 14.26 0.86
N GLN A 171 -1.69 14.12 0.22
CA GLN A 171 -2.39 15.23 -0.46
C GLN A 171 -3.26 16.06 0.50
N LEU A 172 -3.41 15.63 1.74
CA LEU A 172 -4.14 16.35 2.77
C LEU A 172 -3.24 17.38 3.46
N ASN A 173 -3.74 18.60 3.61
CA ASN A 173 -3.16 19.53 4.56
C ASN A 173 -3.58 19.15 6.00
N GLU A 174 -3.03 19.82 7.01
CA GLU A 174 -3.31 19.53 8.42
C GLU A 174 -4.81 19.52 8.77
N ARG A 175 -5.60 20.42 8.17
CA ARG A 175 -7.05 20.49 8.42
C ARG A 175 -7.80 19.31 7.80
N GLY A 176 -7.44 18.97 6.56
CA GLY A 176 -7.99 17.80 5.88
C GLY A 176 -7.65 16.52 6.60
N LEU A 177 -6.39 16.38 7.03
CA LEU A 177 -5.92 15.22 7.80
C LEU A 177 -6.65 15.10 9.15
N ALA A 178 -6.81 16.21 9.88
CA ALA A 178 -7.56 16.22 11.14
C ALA A 178 -9.02 15.81 10.95
N SER A 179 -9.67 16.31 9.87
CA SER A 179 -11.06 15.97 9.54
C SER A 179 -11.21 14.47 9.21
N VAL A 180 -10.36 13.95 8.33
CA VAL A 180 -10.41 12.54 7.93
C VAL A 180 -10.14 11.63 9.13
N ASN A 181 -9.11 11.92 9.93
CA ASN A 181 -8.79 11.15 11.13
C ASN A 181 -9.91 11.21 12.18
N GLY A 182 -10.61 12.36 12.30
CA GLY A 182 -11.78 12.48 13.16
C GLY A 182 -12.88 11.50 12.77
N TRP A 183 -13.28 11.51 11.50
CA TRP A 183 -14.31 10.61 11.00
C TRP A 183 -13.95 9.13 11.13
N PHE A 184 -12.73 8.74 10.76
CA PHE A 184 -12.29 7.36 10.95
C PHE A 184 -12.25 6.97 12.43
N GLY A 185 -11.74 7.84 13.29
CA GLY A 185 -11.64 7.58 14.73
C GLY A 185 -13.00 7.40 15.42
N GLU A 186 -14.04 8.10 14.94
CA GLU A 186 -15.41 7.99 15.45
C GLU A 186 -16.17 6.76 14.92
N THR A 187 -15.84 6.30 13.70
CA THR A 187 -16.69 5.35 12.98
C THR A 187 -16.06 3.99 12.75
N VAL A 188 -14.72 3.89 12.73
CA VAL A 188 -14.01 2.64 12.41
C VAL A 188 -13.34 2.07 13.66
N PRO A 189 -13.84 0.97 14.23
CA PRO A 189 -13.19 0.31 15.36
C PRO A 189 -11.74 -0.06 15.03
N GLY A 190 -10.84 0.16 15.97
CA GLY A 190 -9.42 -0.17 15.81
C GLY A 190 -8.62 0.82 14.95
N TYR A 191 -9.25 1.91 14.49
CA TYR A 191 -8.54 2.96 13.75
C TYR A 191 -7.56 3.71 14.64
N ARG A 192 -6.35 3.93 14.10
CA ARG A 192 -5.32 4.77 14.70
C ARG A 192 -4.48 5.42 13.62
N TYR A 193 -4.31 6.73 13.69
CA TYR A 193 -3.39 7.45 12.83
C TYR A 193 -1.93 7.12 13.18
N LEU A 194 -1.14 6.85 12.17
CA LEU A 194 0.33 6.75 12.26
C LEU A 194 0.95 7.87 11.42
N ALA A 195 1.69 8.77 12.04
CA ALA A 195 2.47 9.76 11.32
C ALA A 195 3.67 9.09 10.59
N PRO A 196 4.21 9.71 9.53
CA PRO A 196 5.38 9.18 8.82
C PRO A 196 6.56 8.89 9.75
N GLY A 197 7.04 7.65 9.73
CA GLY A 197 8.09 7.12 10.60
C GLY A 197 7.59 6.54 11.93
N GLN A 198 6.29 6.61 12.24
CA GLN A 198 5.73 5.93 13.40
C GLN A 198 5.51 4.44 13.14
N THR A 199 5.63 3.68 14.22
CA THR A 199 5.57 2.21 14.20
C THR A 199 4.39 1.71 15.07
N ALA A 200 3.78 0.62 14.63
CA ALA A 200 2.77 -0.17 15.33
C ALA A 200 3.22 -1.62 15.54
#